data_b9353448a70bb923ed95e0d748cce7f2
#
_entry.id   b9353448a70bb923ed95e0d748cce7f2
#
_cell.length_a   1.000
_cell.length_b   1.000
_cell.length_c   1.000
_cell.angle_alpha   90.00
_cell.angle_beta   90.00
_cell.angle_gamma   90.00
#
_symmetry.space_group_name_H-M   'P 1'
#
loop_
_entity.id
_entity.type
_entity.pdbx_description
1 polymer ?
#
loop_
_entity_poly.entity_id
_entity_poly.type
_entity_poly.pdbx_seq_one_letter_code
_entity_poly.pdbx_strand_id
1 'polypeptide(L)'
;ARAHVGVLVDGRRDLRMDLKRRDDYDVLLTTYDMATGSHDDQSFLRKSGFDVCVFDEGHMLKNRKSQKYAKLLRISGRWRLLLTGTPLQNNLQELVSLLNFILPDYFTDAEEALAAIFKVKQGASTTQLSRQRVERAKRMMQPFVLRRRKDQVLRGLTEKTERNVLCDMTERQAQMYKDVLQRTKAALVDEPNGKKGAQKDSANVLMDLRKAANHPLLFRSLYDDKKIAALARDYIREPEHAEENIQHLREDFTINTDAELSLLARSWKSTKKHQLPAAEWLNSGKIRELQKIIDEVVERGDRMLIFSQFTSVLDILCVFLEHIGVKYVGFTGQTNVGDRQVLVDQFTNDPSIPVFLLSTRAGGLGINLVAANWVVLFDQDFNPQNDKQATDRCYRIGQTKPVTVVRLISRGTIDEDILAMA
;
A
#
# COMPACT_ATOMS: atom_id res chain seq x y z
N ALA A 1 -34.24 -10.23 -11.85
CA ALA A 1 -34.01 -11.22 -10.79
C ALA A 1 -32.95 -10.65 -9.84
N ARG A 2 -33.14 -10.76 -8.51
CA ARG A 2 -32.11 -10.41 -7.52
C ARG A 2 -31.28 -11.66 -7.31
N ALA A 3 -29.95 -11.57 -7.54
CA ALA A 3 -29.03 -12.66 -7.24
C ALA A 3 -28.94 -12.85 -5.72
N HIS A 4 -29.02 -14.08 -5.25
CA HIS A 4 -28.76 -14.40 -3.85
C HIS A 4 -27.25 -14.55 -3.65
N VAL A 5 -26.68 -13.79 -2.72
CA VAL A 5 -25.24 -13.74 -2.47
C VAL A 5 -24.92 -14.39 -1.14
N GLY A 6 -24.14 -15.47 -1.20
CA GLY A 6 -23.50 -16.08 -0.03
C GLY A 6 -22.13 -15.43 0.21
N VAL A 7 -21.80 -15.13 1.47
CA VAL A 7 -20.50 -14.56 1.83
C VAL A 7 -19.76 -15.51 2.75
N LEU A 8 -18.61 -16.01 2.34
CA LEU A 8 -17.73 -16.83 3.17
C LEU A 8 -16.73 -15.92 3.89
N VAL A 9 -16.96 -15.72 5.18
CA VAL A 9 -16.10 -14.96 6.10
C VAL A 9 -15.52 -15.86 7.18
N ASP A 10 -14.53 -15.36 7.87
CA ASP A 10 -13.62 -16.06 8.77
C ASP A 10 -14.20 -17.25 9.57
N GLY A 11 -13.60 -18.41 9.31
CA GLY A 11 -13.41 -19.55 10.21
C GLY A 11 -14.65 -20.31 10.72
N ARG A 12 -15.85 -20.05 10.26
CA ARG A 12 -17.02 -20.57 10.93
C ARG A 12 -17.57 -21.83 10.25
N ARG A 13 -17.39 -22.94 10.96
CA ARG A 13 -17.97 -24.25 10.59
C ARG A 13 -19.48 -24.15 10.30
N ASP A 14 -20.19 -23.36 11.10
CA ASP A 14 -21.64 -23.17 10.98
C ASP A 14 -22.02 -22.48 9.66
N LEU A 15 -21.27 -21.46 9.24
CA LEU A 15 -21.53 -20.76 7.98
C LEU A 15 -21.34 -21.68 6.76
N ARG A 16 -20.31 -22.54 6.77
CA ARG A 16 -20.12 -23.54 5.69
C ARG A 16 -21.24 -24.57 5.65
N MET A 17 -21.72 -24.98 6.81
CA MET A 17 -22.85 -25.90 6.91
C MET A 17 -24.15 -25.25 6.43
N ASP A 18 -24.39 -24.03 6.78
CA ASP A 18 -25.53 -23.24 6.31
C ASP A 18 -25.52 -23.03 4.80
N LEU A 19 -24.38 -22.62 4.23
CA LEU A 19 -24.21 -22.47 2.79
C LEU A 19 -24.43 -23.79 2.03
N LYS A 20 -24.03 -24.93 2.61
CA LYS A 20 -24.30 -26.24 2.04
C LYS A 20 -25.77 -26.66 2.13
N ARG A 21 -26.46 -26.27 3.20
CA ARG A 21 -27.85 -26.64 3.41
C ARG A 21 -28.84 -25.84 2.59
N ARG A 22 -28.51 -24.53 2.43
CA ARG A 22 -29.41 -23.60 1.75
C ARG A 22 -29.46 -23.81 0.25
N ASP A 23 -28.30 -24.10 -0.38
CA ASP A 23 -28.13 -24.25 -1.84
C ASP A 23 -28.95 -23.24 -2.68
N ASP A 24 -29.18 -22.05 -2.07
CA ASP A 24 -30.07 -20.99 -2.55
C ASP A 24 -29.30 -19.72 -2.97
N TYR A 25 -27.98 -19.81 -3.11
CA TYR A 25 -27.16 -18.69 -3.56
C TYR A 25 -26.68 -18.86 -5.01
N ASP A 26 -26.81 -17.80 -5.78
CA ASP A 26 -26.29 -17.72 -7.16
C ASP A 26 -24.80 -17.36 -7.18
N VAL A 27 -24.34 -16.61 -6.19
CA VAL A 27 -22.97 -16.08 -6.09
C VAL A 27 -22.42 -16.32 -4.69
N LEU A 28 -21.20 -16.89 -4.62
CA LEU A 28 -20.42 -16.99 -3.40
C LEU A 28 -19.27 -16.00 -3.41
N LEU A 29 -19.22 -15.07 -2.44
CA LEU A 29 -18.13 -14.13 -2.25
C LEU A 29 -17.16 -14.61 -1.17
N THR A 30 -15.87 -14.56 -1.46
CA THR A 30 -14.82 -14.87 -0.49
C THR A 30 -13.54 -14.07 -0.80
N THR A 31 -12.55 -14.15 0.08
CA THR A 31 -11.24 -13.53 -0.13
C THR A 31 -10.19 -14.58 -0.51
N TYR A 32 -9.07 -14.13 -1.09
CA TYR A 32 -7.93 -15.01 -1.38
C TYR A 32 -7.39 -15.70 -0.11
N ASP A 33 -7.33 -14.97 1.00
CA ASP A 33 -6.77 -15.49 2.24
C ASP A 33 -7.71 -16.55 2.87
N MET A 34 -9.02 -16.33 2.81
CA MET A 34 -10.01 -17.36 3.19
C MET A 34 -9.92 -18.59 2.31
N ALA A 35 -9.92 -18.41 1.00
CA ALA A 35 -9.86 -19.51 0.03
C ALA A 35 -8.56 -20.34 0.13
N THR A 36 -7.48 -19.77 0.71
CA THR A 36 -6.18 -20.45 0.86
C THR A 36 -5.80 -20.75 2.30
N GLY A 37 -6.57 -20.30 3.28
CA GLY A 37 -6.29 -20.40 4.71
C GLY A 37 -6.50 -21.82 5.24
N SER A 38 -7.68 -22.14 5.73
CA SER A 38 -7.96 -23.42 6.34
C SER A 38 -8.13 -24.55 5.32
N HIS A 39 -7.83 -25.76 5.75
CA HIS A 39 -8.06 -26.97 4.93
C HIS A 39 -9.56 -27.19 4.65
N ASP A 40 -10.40 -26.83 5.60
CA ASP A 40 -11.85 -27.00 5.50
C ASP A 40 -12.47 -26.06 4.47
N ASP A 41 -12.03 -24.77 4.44
CA ASP A 41 -12.49 -23.81 3.44
C ASP A 41 -12.04 -24.20 2.04
N GLN A 42 -10.80 -24.66 1.89
CA GLN A 42 -10.30 -25.20 0.62
C GLN A 42 -11.09 -26.42 0.16
N SER A 43 -11.43 -27.35 1.09
CA SER A 43 -12.22 -28.54 0.79
C SER A 43 -13.65 -28.18 0.40
N PHE A 44 -14.26 -27.21 1.09
CA PHE A 44 -15.59 -26.70 0.77
C PHE A 44 -15.61 -26.10 -0.63
N LEU A 45 -14.70 -25.16 -0.95
CA LEU A 45 -14.65 -24.48 -2.25
C LEU A 45 -14.36 -25.47 -3.41
N ARG A 46 -13.54 -26.50 -3.19
CA ARG A 46 -13.29 -27.52 -4.21
C ARG A 46 -14.52 -28.39 -4.53
N LYS A 47 -15.36 -28.60 -3.52
CA LYS A 47 -16.55 -29.48 -3.66
C LYS A 47 -17.79 -28.74 -4.12
N SER A 48 -17.75 -27.39 -4.14
CA SER A 48 -18.93 -26.58 -4.47
C SER A 48 -19.32 -26.58 -5.96
N GLY A 49 -18.41 -27.02 -6.87
CA GLY A 49 -18.74 -27.22 -8.29
C GLY A 49 -19.19 -25.95 -9.02
N PHE A 50 -18.40 -24.88 -8.93
CA PHE A 50 -18.74 -23.61 -9.55
C PHE A 50 -18.76 -23.67 -11.09
N ASP A 51 -19.73 -23.02 -11.71
CA ASP A 51 -19.70 -22.78 -13.16
C ASP A 51 -18.63 -21.75 -13.52
N VAL A 52 -18.59 -20.64 -12.80
CA VAL A 52 -17.67 -19.52 -13.05
C VAL A 52 -16.92 -19.16 -11.77
N CYS A 53 -15.61 -19.06 -11.88
CA CYS A 53 -14.74 -18.52 -10.82
C CYS A 53 -14.16 -17.17 -11.30
N VAL A 54 -14.51 -16.09 -10.59
CA VAL A 54 -13.98 -14.75 -10.88
C VAL A 54 -12.92 -14.40 -9.84
N PHE A 55 -11.73 -14.05 -10.32
CA PHE A 55 -10.58 -13.68 -9.49
C PHE A 55 -10.27 -12.20 -9.70
N ASP A 56 -10.70 -11.36 -8.77
CA ASP A 56 -10.40 -9.93 -8.82
C ASP A 56 -8.96 -9.67 -8.34
N GLU A 57 -8.35 -8.58 -8.82
CA GLU A 57 -6.93 -8.26 -8.59
C GLU A 57 -6.01 -9.45 -8.96
N GLY A 58 -6.24 -10.03 -10.13
CA GLY A 58 -5.56 -11.23 -10.64
C GLY A 58 -4.03 -11.16 -10.66
N HIS A 59 -3.44 -9.95 -10.57
CA HIS A 59 -1.99 -9.77 -10.41
C HIS A 59 -1.44 -10.47 -9.17
N MET A 60 -2.26 -10.78 -8.17
CA MET A 60 -1.87 -11.59 -7.00
C MET A 60 -1.46 -13.03 -7.38
N LEU A 61 -1.86 -13.49 -8.57
CA LEU A 61 -1.60 -14.84 -9.09
C LEU A 61 -0.45 -14.89 -10.11
N LYS A 62 0.31 -13.82 -10.27
CA LYS A 62 1.42 -13.72 -11.22
C LYS A 62 2.57 -14.70 -10.95
N ASN A 63 2.75 -15.13 -9.71
CA ASN A 63 3.79 -16.08 -9.31
C ASN A 63 3.24 -17.51 -9.21
N ARG A 64 3.44 -18.29 -10.26
CA ARG A 64 3.04 -19.71 -10.34
C ARG A 64 3.62 -20.59 -9.23
N LYS A 65 4.81 -20.26 -8.72
CA LYS A 65 5.48 -21.01 -7.64
C LYS A 65 4.90 -20.71 -6.25
N SER A 66 4.00 -19.75 -6.12
CA SER A 66 3.42 -19.41 -4.83
C SER A 66 2.41 -20.47 -4.36
N GLN A 67 2.38 -20.70 -3.05
CA GLN A 67 1.38 -21.59 -2.45
C GLN A 67 -0.05 -21.10 -2.71
N LYS A 68 -0.25 -19.78 -2.73
CA LYS A 68 -1.55 -19.14 -3.03
C LYS A 68 -2.04 -19.56 -4.42
N TYR A 69 -1.19 -19.46 -5.44
CA TYR A 69 -1.50 -19.91 -6.81
C TYR A 69 -1.91 -21.39 -6.85
N ALA A 70 -1.08 -22.27 -6.27
CA ALA A 70 -1.32 -23.71 -6.28
C ALA A 70 -2.63 -24.12 -5.56
N LYS A 71 -2.97 -23.44 -4.44
CA LYS A 71 -4.19 -23.70 -3.69
C LYS A 71 -5.44 -23.24 -4.46
N LEU A 72 -5.41 -22.05 -5.04
CA LEU A 72 -6.53 -21.50 -5.80
C LEU A 72 -6.77 -22.24 -7.13
N LEU A 73 -5.72 -22.72 -7.77
CA LEU A 73 -5.84 -23.54 -8.99
C LEU A 73 -6.64 -24.84 -8.75
N ARG A 74 -6.66 -25.33 -7.50
CA ARG A 74 -7.42 -26.55 -7.10
C ARG A 74 -8.93 -26.32 -6.98
N ILE A 75 -9.39 -25.06 -6.97
CA ILE A 75 -10.82 -24.77 -6.95
C ILE A 75 -11.36 -25.10 -8.35
N SER A 76 -12.30 -26.03 -8.41
CA SER A 76 -12.93 -26.45 -9.67
C SER A 76 -13.93 -25.39 -10.15
N GLY A 77 -13.87 -25.06 -11.42
CA GLY A 77 -14.83 -24.20 -12.10
C GLY A 77 -14.77 -24.51 -13.60
N ARG A 78 -15.92 -24.52 -14.29
CA ARG A 78 -15.97 -24.75 -15.74
C ARG A 78 -15.25 -23.64 -16.49
N TRP A 79 -15.27 -22.43 -15.92
CA TRP A 79 -14.69 -21.24 -16.53
C TRP A 79 -14.05 -20.35 -15.47
N ARG A 80 -12.90 -19.74 -15.81
CA ARG A 80 -12.19 -18.81 -14.93
C ARG A 80 -12.00 -17.47 -15.59
N LEU A 81 -12.27 -16.40 -14.84
CA LEU A 81 -12.07 -15.01 -15.25
C LEU A 81 -11.12 -14.32 -14.27
N LEU A 82 -10.10 -13.66 -14.81
CA LEU A 82 -9.22 -12.78 -14.03
C LEU A 82 -9.56 -11.32 -14.35
N LEU A 83 -9.74 -10.53 -13.31
CA LEU A 83 -9.87 -9.08 -13.40
C LEU A 83 -8.60 -8.45 -12.82
N THR A 84 -8.01 -7.48 -13.49
CA THR A 84 -6.82 -6.77 -12.98
C THR A 84 -6.74 -5.36 -13.56
N GLY A 85 -6.46 -4.38 -12.68
CA GLY A 85 -6.20 -2.99 -13.06
C GLY A 85 -4.74 -2.72 -13.42
N THR A 86 -3.82 -3.63 -13.07
CA THR A 86 -2.40 -3.45 -13.36
C THR A 86 -2.07 -3.94 -14.77
N PRO A 87 -1.48 -3.08 -15.62
CA PRO A 87 -1.08 -3.51 -16.94
C PRO A 87 0.03 -4.58 -16.85
N LEU A 88 -0.14 -5.65 -17.60
CA LEU A 88 0.82 -6.73 -17.77
C LEU A 88 2.00 -6.28 -18.65
N GLN A 89 2.62 -5.12 -18.34
CA GLN A 89 3.49 -4.43 -19.30
C GLN A 89 4.94 -4.91 -19.28
N ASN A 90 5.45 -5.41 -18.15
CA ASN A 90 6.89 -5.57 -18.00
C ASN A 90 7.37 -7.03 -17.92
N ASN A 91 6.47 -8.00 -17.77
CA ASN A 91 6.90 -9.38 -17.64
C ASN A 91 5.95 -10.35 -18.35
N LEU A 92 6.34 -10.77 -19.54
CA LEU A 92 5.60 -11.76 -20.32
C LEU A 92 5.43 -13.09 -19.57
N GLN A 93 6.37 -13.43 -18.67
CA GLN A 93 6.26 -14.63 -17.84
C GLN A 93 5.10 -14.54 -16.84
N GLU A 94 4.85 -13.34 -16.27
CA GLU A 94 3.70 -13.12 -15.40
C GLU A 94 2.38 -13.31 -16.17
N LEU A 95 2.32 -12.82 -17.41
CA LEU A 95 1.14 -13.02 -18.27
C LEU A 95 0.91 -14.49 -18.59
N VAL A 96 1.97 -15.24 -18.94
CA VAL A 96 1.87 -16.69 -19.17
C VAL A 96 1.37 -17.42 -17.91
N SER A 97 1.83 -17.00 -16.72
CA SER A 97 1.35 -17.57 -15.46
C SER A 97 -0.15 -17.34 -15.26
N LEU A 98 -0.65 -16.16 -15.60
CA LEU A 98 -2.08 -15.84 -15.51
C LEU A 98 -2.92 -16.60 -16.57
N LEU A 99 -2.44 -16.70 -17.80
CA LEU A 99 -3.09 -17.48 -18.85
C LEU A 99 -3.14 -18.98 -18.49
N ASN A 100 -2.06 -19.52 -17.94
CA ASN A 100 -2.04 -20.89 -17.44
C ASN A 100 -3.01 -21.11 -16.26
N PHE A 101 -3.24 -20.07 -15.43
CA PHE A 101 -4.22 -20.17 -14.36
C PHE A 101 -5.66 -20.24 -14.87
N ILE A 102 -6.01 -19.48 -15.87
CA ILE A 102 -7.38 -19.46 -16.45
C ILE A 102 -7.65 -20.63 -17.41
N LEU A 103 -6.65 -21.06 -18.15
CA LEU A 103 -6.72 -22.11 -19.19
C LEU A 103 -5.57 -23.10 -19.04
N PRO A 104 -5.49 -23.89 -17.96
CA PRO A 104 -4.38 -24.79 -17.68
C PRO A 104 -4.17 -25.81 -18.79
N ASP A 105 -5.25 -26.37 -19.36
CA ASP A 105 -5.18 -27.40 -20.40
C ASP A 105 -4.57 -26.90 -21.72
N TYR A 106 -4.63 -25.60 -21.98
CA TYR A 106 -4.09 -24.98 -23.21
C TYR A 106 -2.65 -24.48 -23.06
N PHE A 107 -2.25 -24.04 -21.86
CA PHE A 107 -0.99 -23.34 -21.67
C PHE A 107 0.06 -24.13 -20.87
N THR A 108 -0.28 -25.26 -20.28
CA THR A 108 0.69 -26.07 -19.50
C THR A 108 1.78 -26.62 -20.41
N ASP A 109 1.45 -27.20 -21.55
CA ASP A 109 2.44 -27.77 -22.48
C ASP A 109 3.13 -26.71 -23.35
N ALA A 110 2.50 -25.55 -23.53
CA ALA A 110 3.07 -24.42 -24.26
C ALA A 110 4.09 -23.61 -23.43
N GLU A 111 4.21 -23.86 -22.14
CA GLU A 111 5.01 -23.04 -21.23
C GLU A 111 6.50 -23.03 -21.59
N GLU A 112 7.10 -24.18 -21.88
CA GLU A 112 8.52 -24.26 -22.25
C GLU A 112 8.79 -23.52 -23.56
N ALA A 113 7.89 -23.67 -24.53
CA ALA A 113 7.99 -22.98 -25.82
C ALA A 113 7.82 -21.46 -25.64
N LEU A 114 6.86 -21.03 -24.83
CA LEU A 114 6.65 -19.61 -24.51
C LEU A 114 7.84 -19.07 -23.67
N ALA A 115 8.30 -19.79 -22.67
CA ALA A 115 9.46 -19.40 -21.86
C ALA A 115 10.72 -19.27 -22.71
N ALA A 116 10.93 -20.14 -23.71
CA ALA A 116 12.03 -20.03 -24.66
C ALA A 116 11.92 -18.80 -25.56
N ILE A 117 10.70 -18.43 -25.97
CA ILE A 117 10.43 -17.19 -26.74
C ILE A 117 10.72 -15.95 -25.88
N PHE A 118 10.45 -16.00 -24.57
CA PHE A 118 10.53 -14.88 -23.64
C PHE A 118 11.84 -14.76 -22.86
N LYS A 119 12.72 -15.76 -22.91
CA LYS A 119 14.09 -15.70 -22.35
C LYS A 119 15.00 -14.78 -23.18
N VAL A 120 14.58 -13.54 -23.40
CA VAL A 120 15.47 -12.49 -23.86
C VAL A 120 16.22 -11.96 -22.64
N LYS A 121 17.55 -12.20 -22.58
CA LYS A 121 18.41 -11.63 -21.53
C LYS A 121 18.21 -10.13 -21.47
N GLN A 122 17.81 -9.61 -20.32
CA GLN A 122 17.90 -8.19 -20.03
C GLN A 122 19.34 -7.74 -20.24
N GLY A 123 19.57 -6.85 -21.20
CA GLY A 123 20.90 -6.30 -21.49
C GLY A 123 21.48 -6.61 -22.87
N ALA A 124 20.87 -7.48 -23.67
CA ALA A 124 21.26 -7.60 -25.07
C ALA A 124 20.52 -6.56 -25.91
N SER A 125 21.24 -5.80 -26.75
CA SER A 125 20.68 -4.88 -27.71
C SER A 125 19.43 -5.48 -28.38
N THR A 126 18.33 -4.72 -28.38
CA THR A 126 17.02 -5.15 -28.92
C THR A 126 17.19 -5.49 -30.39
N THR A 127 17.52 -6.73 -30.70
CA THR A 127 17.63 -7.22 -32.06
C THR A 127 16.22 -7.24 -32.68
N GLN A 128 16.12 -6.99 -33.96
CA GLN A 128 14.87 -7.04 -34.73
C GLN A 128 14.11 -8.35 -34.49
N LEU A 129 14.85 -9.45 -34.24
CA LEU A 129 14.31 -10.76 -33.92
C LEU A 129 13.57 -10.80 -32.56
N SER A 130 14.06 -10.09 -31.57
CA SER A 130 13.40 -10.03 -30.24
C SER A 130 12.09 -9.25 -30.29
N ARG A 131 12.04 -8.17 -31.08
CA ARG A 131 10.80 -7.40 -31.32
C ARG A 131 9.75 -8.24 -32.04
N GLN A 132 10.12 -8.99 -33.08
CA GLN A 132 9.20 -9.87 -33.80
C GLN A 132 8.63 -10.98 -32.91
N ARG A 133 9.44 -11.56 -32.03
CA ARG A 133 8.99 -12.58 -31.05
C ARG A 133 7.96 -12.01 -30.07
N VAL A 134 8.24 -10.84 -29.50
CA VAL A 134 7.32 -10.14 -28.60
C VAL A 134 6.00 -9.80 -29.29
N GLU A 135 6.05 -9.32 -30.54
CA GLU A 135 4.86 -8.99 -31.32
C GLU A 135 4.01 -10.24 -31.62
N ARG A 136 4.68 -11.35 -32.00
CA ARG A 136 4.01 -12.64 -32.21
C ARG A 136 3.32 -13.14 -30.96
N ALA A 137 3.99 -13.04 -29.79
CA ALA A 137 3.41 -13.42 -28.51
C ALA A 137 2.20 -12.57 -28.13
N LYS A 138 2.27 -11.23 -28.34
CA LYS A 138 1.13 -10.34 -28.12
C LYS A 138 -0.08 -10.73 -28.98
N ARG A 139 0.12 -11.04 -30.25
CA ARG A 139 -0.97 -11.49 -31.14
C ARG A 139 -1.59 -12.81 -30.67
N MET A 140 -0.77 -13.77 -30.23
CA MET A 140 -1.28 -15.05 -29.71
C MET A 140 -2.12 -14.89 -28.44
N MET A 141 -1.80 -13.91 -27.59
CA MET A 141 -2.50 -13.66 -26.33
C MET A 141 -3.71 -12.73 -26.47
N GLN A 142 -3.79 -11.96 -27.56
CA GLN A 142 -4.86 -10.99 -27.80
C GLN A 142 -6.29 -11.56 -27.67
N PRO A 143 -6.61 -12.79 -28.10
CA PRO A 143 -7.95 -13.36 -27.93
C PRO A 143 -8.36 -13.60 -26.48
N PHE A 144 -7.40 -13.72 -25.57
CA PHE A 144 -7.62 -14.07 -24.15
C PHE A 144 -7.61 -12.84 -23.23
N VAL A 145 -7.23 -11.64 -23.74
CA VAL A 145 -7.03 -10.44 -22.94
C VAL A 145 -7.87 -9.29 -23.47
N LEU A 146 -8.89 -8.89 -22.72
CA LEU A 146 -9.64 -7.68 -23.00
C LEU A 146 -9.07 -6.53 -22.16
N ARG A 147 -8.42 -5.56 -22.82
CA ARG A 147 -7.91 -4.35 -22.17
C ARG A 147 -8.63 -3.11 -22.69
N ARG A 148 -9.19 -2.33 -21.78
CA ARG A 148 -9.79 -1.02 -22.07
C ARG A 148 -9.16 0.05 -21.19
N ARG A 149 -8.82 1.18 -21.79
CA ARG A 149 -8.28 2.34 -21.07
C ARG A 149 -9.40 3.33 -20.78
N LYS A 150 -9.29 4.03 -19.65
CA LYS A 150 -10.31 5.02 -19.23
C LYS A 150 -10.54 6.10 -20.29
N ASP A 151 -9.47 6.61 -20.88
CA ASP A 151 -9.49 7.62 -21.96
C ASP A 151 -10.24 7.16 -23.23
N GLN A 152 -10.28 5.85 -23.49
CA GLN A 152 -10.96 5.28 -24.67
C GLN A 152 -12.45 5.05 -24.47
N VAL A 153 -12.87 4.70 -23.25
CA VAL A 153 -14.24 4.21 -22.99
C VAL A 153 -15.08 5.11 -22.10
N LEU A 154 -14.45 5.98 -21.29
CA LEU A 154 -15.16 6.81 -20.32
C LEU A 154 -15.13 8.28 -20.77
N ARG A 155 -16.00 8.63 -21.73
CA ARG A 155 -16.12 10.00 -22.24
C ARG A 155 -16.67 11.03 -21.25
N GLY A 156 -17.21 10.58 -20.11
CA GLY A 156 -17.82 11.43 -19.07
C GLY A 156 -16.96 11.59 -17.83
N LEU A 157 -15.70 11.14 -17.83
CA LEU A 157 -14.79 11.41 -16.70
C LEU A 157 -14.37 12.87 -16.74
N THR A 158 -14.29 13.46 -15.54
CA THR A 158 -13.80 14.83 -15.33
C THR A 158 -12.32 14.95 -15.68
N GLU A 159 -11.85 16.17 -15.81
CA GLU A 159 -10.42 16.45 -16.05
C GLU A 159 -9.58 15.97 -14.87
N LYS A 160 -8.38 15.45 -15.16
CA LYS A 160 -7.37 15.06 -14.19
C LYS A 160 -6.11 15.88 -14.41
N THR A 161 -5.69 16.61 -13.39
CA THR A 161 -4.44 17.37 -13.35
C THR A 161 -3.46 16.71 -12.39
N GLU A 162 -2.17 16.70 -12.76
CA GLU A 162 -1.11 16.18 -11.89
C GLU A 162 -0.05 17.27 -11.71
N ARG A 163 0.37 17.49 -10.45
CA ARG A 163 1.44 18.44 -10.13
C ARG A 163 2.44 17.82 -9.16
N ASN A 164 3.71 18.10 -9.38
CA ASN A 164 4.80 17.76 -8.48
C ASN A 164 5.16 18.99 -7.66
N VAL A 165 5.17 18.87 -6.34
CA VAL A 165 5.52 19.92 -5.41
C VAL A 165 6.87 19.59 -4.79
N LEU A 166 7.87 20.39 -5.11
CA LEU A 166 9.22 20.27 -4.53
C LEU A 166 9.22 20.88 -3.13
N CYS A 167 9.58 20.10 -2.14
CA CYS A 167 9.61 20.46 -0.72
C CYS A 167 11.06 20.68 -0.28
N ASP A 168 11.40 21.87 0.19
CA ASP A 168 12.71 22.14 0.75
C ASP A 168 12.80 21.58 2.18
N MET A 169 13.79 20.74 2.43
CA MET A 169 14.01 20.16 3.76
C MET A 169 14.32 21.25 4.80
N THR A 170 13.87 21.03 6.05
CA THR A 170 14.32 21.84 7.17
C THR A 170 15.79 21.58 7.46
N GLU A 171 16.48 22.50 8.14
CA GLU A 171 17.91 22.33 8.48
C GLU A 171 18.19 21.01 9.19
N ARG A 172 17.35 20.68 10.18
CA ARG A 172 17.47 19.43 10.92
C ARG A 172 17.22 18.22 10.02
N GLN A 173 16.21 18.27 9.17
CA GLN A 173 15.91 17.22 8.20
C GLN A 173 17.08 17.01 7.22
N ALA A 174 17.64 18.11 6.69
CA ALA A 174 18.77 18.07 5.77
C ALA A 174 20.03 17.48 6.43
N GLN A 175 20.29 17.83 7.70
CA GLN A 175 21.41 17.25 8.45
C GLN A 175 21.21 15.76 8.65
N MET A 176 20.04 15.34 9.10
CA MET A 176 19.70 13.93 9.29
C MET A 176 19.82 13.12 7.99
N TYR A 177 19.34 13.66 6.87
CA TYR A 177 19.48 13.03 5.55
C TYR A 177 20.95 12.84 5.17
N LYS A 178 21.80 13.85 5.40
CA LYS A 178 23.25 13.74 5.16
C LYS A 178 23.90 12.67 6.05
N ASP A 179 23.53 12.61 7.32
CA ASP A 179 24.09 11.63 8.26
C ASP A 179 23.72 10.20 7.84
N VAL A 180 22.47 9.98 7.45
CA VAL A 180 22.01 8.68 6.89
C VAL A 180 22.77 8.35 5.61
N LEU A 181 22.94 9.31 4.70
CA LEU A 181 23.65 9.11 3.44
C LEU A 181 25.16 8.80 3.67
N GLN A 182 25.80 9.42 4.65
CA GLN A 182 27.19 9.14 4.99
C GLN A 182 27.38 7.75 5.60
N ARG A 183 26.53 7.36 6.55
CA ARG A 183 26.52 6.00 7.12
C ARG A 183 26.36 4.94 6.04
N THR A 184 25.48 5.21 5.08
CA THR A 184 25.24 4.36 3.91
C THR A 184 26.49 4.18 3.06
N LYS A 185 27.16 5.29 2.72
CA LYS A 185 28.38 5.24 1.92
C LYS A 185 29.50 4.50 2.64
N ALA A 186 29.65 4.68 3.94
CA ALA A 186 30.62 3.98 4.76
C ALA A 186 30.35 2.45 4.76
N ALA A 187 29.09 2.05 5.00
CA ALA A 187 28.71 0.63 4.97
C ALA A 187 28.93 -0.06 3.61
N LEU A 188 28.80 0.66 2.51
CA LEU A 188 29.05 0.13 1.16
C LEU A 188 30.56 0.02 0.83
N VAL A 189 31.41 0.81 1.47
CA VAL A 189 32.86 0.81 1.25
C VAL A 189 33.56 -0.28 2.09
N ASP A 190 33.05 -0.60 3.27
CA ASP A 190 33.66 -1.54 4.22
C ASP A 190 33.39 -3.02 3.88
N GLU A 191 32.59 -3.35 2.85
CA GLU A 191 32.35 -4.74 2.41
C GLU A 191 32.92 -5.04 1.01
N PRO A 192 34.22 -5.46 0.90
CA PRO A 192 34.80 -5.85 -0.40
C PRO A 192 34.44 -7.26 -0.87
N ASN A 193 33.66 -8.04 -0.12
CA ASN A 193 33.36 -9.44 -0.47
C ASN A 193 31.85 -9.71 -0.50
N GLY A 194 31.31 -9.85 -1.72
CA GLY A 194 29.91 -10.11 -2.09
C GLY A 194 29.19 -11.27 -1.40
N LYS A 195 29.02 -11.22 -0.08
CA LYS A 195 28.20 -12.16 0.67
C LYS A 195 26.73 -11.70 0.65
N LYS A 196 25.80 -12.66 0.67
CA LYS A 196 24.34 -12.47 0.65
C LYS A 196 23.74 -11.49 1.69
N GLY A 197 24.54 -10.90 2.58
CA GLY A 197 24.21 -9.82 3.50
C GLY A 197 23.99 -8.47 2.81
N ALA A 198 24.83 -8.12 1.83
CA ALA A 198 24.84 -6.81 1.19
C ALA A 198 23.50 -6.37 0.55
N GLN A 199 22.71 -7.34 0.08
CA GLN A 199 21.40 -7.04 -0.55
C GLN A 199 20.32 -6.69 0.48
N LYS A 200 20.44 -7.19 1.72
CA LYS A 200 19.51 -6.88 2.81
C LYS A 200 19.83 -5.52 3.44
N ASP A 201 21.11 -5.20 3.55
CA ASP A 201 21.60 -3.93 4.08
C ASP A 201 21.31 -2.77 3.13
N SER A 202 21.46 -2.95 1.82
CA SER A 202 21.13 -1.94 0.81
C SER A 202 19.62 -1.60 0.78
N ALA A 203 18.74 -2.58 0.99
CA ALA A 203 17.31 -2.32 1.07
C ALA A 203 16.92 -1.52 2.33
N ASN A 204 17.55 -1.79 3.47
CA ASN A 204 17.36 -1.03 4.71
C ASN A 204 17.81 0.43 4.55
N VAL A 205 18.94 0.62 3.89
CA VAL A 205 19.50 1.93 3.59
C VAL A 205 18.56 2.80 2.74
N LEU A 206 18.02 2.25 1.64
CA LEU A 206 17.06 2.97 0.81
C LEU A 206 15.80 3.34 1.61
N MET A 207 15.40 2.46 2.53
CA MET A 207 14.25 2.72 3.39
C MET A 207 14.54 3.85 4.39
N ASP A 208 15.75 3.91 4.96
CA ASP A 208 16.14 4.98 5.88
C ASP A 208 16.27 6.32 5.17
N LEU A 209 16.82 6.37 3.96
CA LEU A 209 16.84 7.60 3.15
C LEU A 209 15.41 8.10 2.86
N ARG A 210 14.48 7.22 2.56
CA ARG A 210 13.06 7.57 2.36
C ARG A 210 12.42 8.10 3.64
N LYS A 211 12.70 7.49 4.80
CA LYS A 211 12.24 7.99 6.10
C LYS A 211 12.78 9.39 6.37
N ALA A 212 14.08 9.64 6.14
CA ALA A 212 14.71 10.94 6.34
C ALA A 212 14.13 12.01 5.40
N ALA A 213 13.83 11.65 4.14
CA ALA A 213 13.15 12.54 3.20
C ALA A 213 11.72 12.88 3.63
N ASN A 214 11.04 12.01 4.38
CA ASN A 214 9.68 12.25 4.84
C ASN A 214 9.63 13.09 6.11
N HIS A 215 10.24 12.61 7.22
CA HIS A 215 10.15 13.32 8.51
C HIS A 215 11.26 12.91 9.49
N PRO A 216 11.90 13.86 10.20
CA PRO A 216 12.95 13.54 11.19
C PRO A 216 12.48 12.65 12.35
N LEU A 217 11.22 12.77 12.78
CA LEU A 217 10.67 11.96 13.87
C LEU A 217 10.55 10.46 13.57
N LEU A 218 10.81 10.04 12.34
CA LEU A 218 10.90 8.61 11.96
C LEU A 218 12.22 7.96 12.39
N PHE A 219 13.08 8.72 13.06
CA PHE A 219 14.31 8.27 13.70
C PHE A 219 14.28 8.60 15.20
N ARG A 220 15.14 7.95 15.96
CA ARG A 220 15.37 8.30 17.36
C ARG A 220 16.58 9.25 17.46
N SER A 221 16.32 10.49 17.79
CA SER A 221 17.35 11.52 17.95
C SER A 221 17.06 12.52 19.08
N LEU A 222 15.80 12.64 19.51
CA LEU A 222 15.35 13.54 20.57
C LEU A 222 15.24 12.86 21.93
N TYR A 223 14.95 11.56 21.93
CA TYR A 223 14.94 10.76 23.14
C TYR A 223 16.30 10.08 23.32
N ASP A 224 17.17 10.72 24.11
CA ASP A 224 18.43 10.13 24.58
C ASP A 224 18.18 9.05 25.65
N ASP A 225 19.23 8.33 26.05
CA ASP A 225 19.10 7.24 27.03
C ASP A 225 18.61 7.73 28.40
N LYS A 226 18.88 9.00 28.78
CA LYS A 226 18.37 9.60 30.01
C LYS A 226 16.85 9.83 29.94
N LYS A 227 16.35 10.35 28.81
CA LYS A 227 14.91 10.56 28.59
C LYS A 227 14.19 9.23 28.52
N ILE A 228 14.75 8.23 27.85
CA ILE A 228 14.20 6.87 27.78
C ILE A 228 14.09 6.28 29.18
N ALA A 229 15.13 6.38 29.99
CA ALA A 229 15.12 5.89 31.35
C ALA A 229 14.11 6.63 32.25
N ALA A 230 13.89 7.92 32.03
CA ALA A 230 12.87 8.70 32.71
C ALA A 230 11.45 8.31 32.27
N LEU A 231 11.24 8.16 30.96
CA LEU A 231 9.97 7.72 30.38
C LEU A 231 9.59 6.32 30.90
N ALA A 232 10.50 5.35 30.90
CA ALA A 232 10.25 3.99 31.39
C ALA A 232 9.88 3.98 32.88
N ARG A 233 10.56 4.81 33.70
CA ARG A 233 10.24 4.93 35.15
C ARG A 233 8.84 5.51 35.40
N ASP A 234 8.42 6.44 34.57
CA ASP A 234 7.08 7.04 34.69
C ASP A 234 6.00 6.13 34.11
N TYR A 235 6.32 5.37 33.05
CA TYR A 235 5.41 4.41 32.41
C TYR A 235 4.99 3.28 33.36
N ILE A 236 5.92 2.73 34.15
CA ILE A 236 5.62 1.68 35.14
C ILE A 236 4.71 2.17 36.29
N ARG A 237 4.57 3.48 36.49
CA ARG A 237 3.65 4.02 37.48
C ARG A 237 2.17 3.87 37.09
N GLU A 238 1.90 3.61 35.83
CA GLU A 238 0.54 3.32 35.40
C GLU A 238 0.13 1.90 35.86
N PRO A 239 -1.06 1.73 36.45
CA PRO A 239 -1.48 0.45 37.03
C PRO A 239 -1.42 -0.73 36.07
N GLU A 240 -1.64 -0.48 34.78
CA GLU A 240 -1.65 -1.50 33.74
C GLU A 240 -0.26 -2.03 33.40
N HIS A 241 0.80 -1.27 33.74
CA HIS A 241 2.20 -1.57 33.44
C HIS A 241 3.06 -1.80 34.68
N ALA A 242 2.48 -1.85 35.89
CA ALA A 242 3.18 -1.95 37.15
C ALA A 242 3.99 -3.26 37.34
N GLU A 243 3.61 -4.32 36.62
CA GLU A 243 4.27 -5.63 36.64
C GLU A 243 5.37 -5.78 35.59
N GLU A 244 5.53 -4.81 34.68
CA GLU A 244 6.50 -4.90 33.61
C GLU A 244 7.94 -4.69 34.10
N ASN A 245 8.90 -5.37 33.47
CA ASN A 245 10.31 -5.22 33.79
C ASN A 245 10.87 -3.94 33.17
N ILE A 246 11.31 -2.99 34.00
CA ILE A 246 11.86 -1.70 33.57
C ILE A 246 13.05 -1.83 32.61
N GLN A 247 13.86 -2.89 32.78
CA GLN A 247 15.02 -3.12 31.91
C GLN A 247 14.57 -3.49 30.50
N HIS A 248 13.60 -4.39 30.35
CA HIS A 248 13.04 -4.78 29.06
C HIS A 248 12.33 -3.59 28.40
N LEU A 249 11.54 -2.82 29.16
CA LEU A 249 10.91 -1.59 28.65
C LEU A 249 11.94 -0.59 28.11
N ARG A 250 13.06 -0.42 28.79
CA ARG A 250 14.13 0.48 28.32
C ARG A 250 14.75 -0.04 27.02
N GLU A 251 14.96 -1.34 26.89
CA GLU A 251 15.46 -1.97 25.67
C GLU A 251 14.45 -1.78 24.52
N ASP A 252 13.17 -2.02 24.74
CA ASP A 252 12.10 -1.82 23.76
C ASP A 252 12.01 -0.34 23.32
N PHE A 253 12.08 0.60 24.27
CA PHE A 253 12.05 2.02 23.95
C PHE A 253 13.27 2.49 23.15
N THR A 254 14.41 1.79 23.23
CA THR A 254 15.59 2.13 22.39
C THR A 254 15.38 1.83 20.92
N ILE A 255 14.48 0.93 20.57
CA ILE A 255 14.18 0.54 19.19
C ILE A 255 13.15 1.49 18.56
N ASN A 256 12.32 2.14 19.38
CA ASN A 256 11.25 3.01 18.94
C ASN A 256 11.78 4.35 18.40
N THR A 257 11.03 4.92 17.47
CA THR A 257 11.29 6.25 16.89
C THR A 257 10.85 7.37 17.83
N ASP A 258 11.31 8.60 17.58
CA ASP A 258 10.87 9.79 18.34
C ASP A 258 9.35 9.97 18.27
N ALA A 259 8.72 9.70 17.11
CA ALA A 259 7.28 9.76 16.97
C ALA A 259 6.57 8.74 17.84
N GLU A 260 6.98 7.47 17.81
CA GLU A 260 6.38 6.39 18.60
C GLU A 260 6.51 6.64 20.10
N LEU A 261 7.70 7.05 20.56
CA LEU A 261 7.91 7.39 21.97
C LEU A 261 7.06 8.57 22.42
N SER A 262 6.90 9.59 21.60
CA SER A 262 6.07 10.74 21.92
C SER A 262 4.58 10.41 21.94
N LEU A 263 4.11 9.55 21.02
CA LEU A 263 2.73 9.04 21.02
C LEU A 263 2.45 8.18 22.26
N LEU A 264 3.39 7.30 22.63
CA LEU A 264 3.31 6.52 23.85
C LEU A 264 3.26 7.42 25.08
N ALA A 265 4.11 8.47 25.13
CA ALA A 265 4.10 9.44 26.21
C ALA A 265 2.77 10.21 26.32
N ARG A 266 2.05 10.39 25.20
CA ARG A 266 0.75 11.05 25.15
C ARG A 266 -0.37 10.21 25.75
N SER A 267 -0.26 8.88 25.73
CA SER A 267 -1.34 7.95 26.08
C SER A 267 -1.63 7.93 27.59
N TRP A 268 -0.67 8.30 28.47
CA TRP A 268 -0.78 8.15 29.91
C TRP A 268 -0.50 9.46 30.68
N LYS A 269 -1.15 9.65 31.81
CA LYS A 269 -0.96 10.85 32.65
C LYS A 269 0.46 10.99 33.16
N SER A 270 1.06 9.89 33.64
CA SER A 270 2.41 9.87 34.22
C SER A 270 3.49 10.23 33.22
N THR A 271 3.29 9.87 31.94
CA THR A 271 4.28 10.04 30.87
C THR A 271 4.07 11.32 30.05
N LYS A 272 2.91 11.99 30.18
CA LYS A 272 2.54 13.16 29.37
C LYS A 272 3.58 14.28 29.31
N LYS A 273 4.38 14.47 30.38
CA LYS A 273 5.46 15.46 30.44
C LYS A 273 6.64 15.16 29.50
N HIS A 274 6.72 13.93 28.98
CA HIS A 274 7.76 13.51 28.03
C HIS A 274 7.38 13.70 26.57
N GLN A 275 6.17 14.22 26.27
CA GLN A 275 5.75 14.51 24.92
C GLN A 275 6.67 15.52 24.23
N LEU A 276 6.87 15.33 22.94
CA LEU A 276 7.53 16.32 22.12
C LEU A 276 6.62 17.54 21.87
N PRO A 277 7.19 18.74 21.81
CA PRO A 277 6.44 19.95 21.48
C PRO A 277 5.89 19.90 20.04
N ALA A 278 4.80 20.62 19.79
CA ALA A 278 4.14 20.67 18.49
C ALA A 278 5.09 21.06 17.34
N ALA A 279 6.06 21.95 17.62
CA ALA A 279 7.04 22.38 16.64
C ALA A 279 7.85 21.23 16.00
N GLU A 280 8.10 20.16 16.76
CA GLU A 280 8.82 18.99 16.24
C GLU A 280 8.00 18.19 15.24
N TRP A 281 6.69 18.12 15.43
CA TRP A 281 5.77 17.46 14.48
C TRP A 281 5.59 18.23 13.18
N LEU A 282 5.82 19.54 13.21
CA LEU A 282 5.77 20.42 12.04
C LEU A 282 7.12 20.54 11.31
N ASN A 283 8.18 19.93 11.85
CA ASN A 283 9.55 20.12 11.38
C ASN A 283 9.90 19.22 10.18
N SER A 284 9.13 19.34 9.10
CA SER A 284 9.39 18.68 7.82
C SER A 284 9.00 19.59 6.66
N GLY A 285 9.82 19.61 5.61
CA GLY A 285 9.49 20.36 4.38
C GLY A 285 8.19 19.91 3.75
N LYS A 286 7.91 18.61 3.72
CA LYS A 286 6.65 18.06 3.19
C LYS A 286 5.43 18.48 4.01
N ILE A 287 5.55 18.54 5.33
CA ILE A 287 4.46 19.00 6.22
C ILE A 287 4.12 20.47 5.93
N ARG A 288 5.13 21.32 5.76
CA ARG A 288 4.93 22.75 5.44
C ARG A 288 4.19 22.95 4.12
N GLU A 289 4.56 22.21 3.08
CA GLU A 289 3.88 22.28 1.79
C GLU A 289 2.50 21.64 1.84
N LEU A 290 2.33 20.54 2.58
CA LEU A 290 1.04 19.90 2.80
C LEU A 290 0.05 20.85 3.48
N GLN A 291 0.48 21.63 4.46
CA GLN A 291 -0.38 22.63 5.12
C GLN A 291 -0.97 23.61 4.11
N LYS A 292 -0.16 24.18 3.23
CA LYS A 292 -0.64 25.10 2.18
C LYS A 292 -1.67 24.46 1.26
N ILE A 293 -1.47 23.17 0.94
CA ILE A 293 -2.41 22.41 0.09
C ILE A 293 -3.73 22.16 0.85
N ILE A 294 -3.67 21.85 2.14
CA ILE A 294 -4.87 21.66 2.98
C ILE A 294 -5.65 22.97 3.06
N ASP A 295 -4.98 24.09 3.29
CA ASP A 295 -5.62 25.40 3.34
C ASP A 295 -6.33 25.71 2.00
N GLU A 296 -5.67 25.47 0.85
CA GLU A 296 -6.25 25.62 -0.48
C GLU A 296 -7.51 24.75 -0.66
N VAL A 297 -7.47 23.50 -0.22
CA VAL A 297 -8.58 22.54 -0.37
C VAL A 297 -9.76 22.91 0.53
N VAL A 298 -9.49 23.31 1.77
CA VAL A 298 -10.52 23.72 2.73
C VAL A 298 -11.20 25.01 2.28
N GLU A 299 -10.45 26.01 1.82
CA GLU A 299 -10.98 27.26 1.28
C GLU A 299 -11.92 27.05 0.09
N ARG A 300 -11.62 26.05 -0.77
CA ARG A 300 -12.46 25.68 -1.92
C ARG A 300 -13.69 24.86 -1.56
N GLY A 301 -13.82 24.38 -0.32
CA GLY A 301 -14.82 23.40 0.06
C GLY A 301 -14.64 22.05 -0.66
N ASP A 302 -13.42 21.73 -1.02
CA ASP A 302 -13.02 20.47 -1.62
C ASP A 302 -12.60 19.45 -0.55
N ARG A 303 -12.33 18.22 -0.96
CA ARG A 303 -11.95 17.13 -0.05
C ARG A 303 -10.79 16.35 -0.63
N MET A 304 -9.90 15.86 0.26
CA MET A 304 -8.66 15.22 -0.15
C MET A 304 -8.44 13.85 0.47
N LEU A 305 -7.71 13.03 -0.28
CA LEU A 305 -7.10 11.79 0.19
C LEU A 305 -5.60 12.04 0.33
N ILE A 306 -5.01 11.64 1.44
CA ILE A 306 -3.55 11.68 1.63
C ILE A 306 -3.05 10.24 1.77
N PHE A 307 -2.16 9.84 0.88
CA PHE A 307 -1.56 8.51 0.86
C PHE A 307 -0.11 8.55 1.33
N SER A 308 0.25 7.58 2.16
CA SER A 308 1.65 7.28 2.50
C SER A 308 1.88 5.77 2.52
N GLN A 309 3.10 5.33 2.20
CA GLN A 309 3.50 3.93 2.34
C GLN A 309 3.86 3.57 3.78
N PHE A 310 4.20 4.58 4.59
CA PHE A 310 4.62 4.42 5.97
C PHE A 310 3.44 4.69 6.90
N THR A 311 3.05 3.69 7.69
CA THR A 311 2.02 3.86 8.72
C THR A 311 2.45 4.86 9.79
N SER A 312 3.74 4.87 10.16
CA SER A 312 4.31 5.85 11.08
C SER A 312 4.25 7.30 10.56
N VAL A 313 4.25 7.52 9.25
CA VAL A 313 3.98 8.84 8.67
C VAL A 313 2.52 9.22 8.85
N LEU A 314 1.59 8.27 8.69
CA LEU A 314 0.16 8.54 8.93
C LEU A 314 -0.09 8.94 10.38
N ASP A 315 0.60 8.31 11.35
CA ASP A 315 0.51 8.68 12.76
C ASP A 315 1.04 10.11 13.01
N ILE A 316 2.12 10.51 12.34
CA ILE A 316 2.62 11.90 12.37
C ILE A 316 1.58 12.86 11.76
N LEU A 317 0.97 12.49 10.63
CA LEU A 317 -0.06 13.30 9.97
C LEU A 317 -1.31 13.44 10.83
N CYS A 318 -1.70 12.43 11.61
CA CYS A 318 -2.79 12.55 12.59
C CYS A 318 -2.51 13.67 13.59
N VAL A 319 -1.33 13.67 14.23
CA VAL A 319 -0.93 14.69 15.19
C VAL A 319 -0.85 16.07 14.54
N PHE A 320 -0.32 16.15 13.32
CA PHE A 320 -0.26 17.38 12.54
C PHE A 320 -1.66 17.96 12.28
N LEU A 321 -2.62 17.14 11.79
CA LEU A 321 -3.98 17.58 11.50
C LEU A 321 -4.73 18.00 12.76
N GLU A 322 -4.55 17.32 13.88
CA GLU A 322 -5.07 17.73 15.20
C GLU A 322 -4.53 19.08 15.61
N HIS A 323 -3.24 19.34 15.37
CA HIS A 323 -2.61 20.60 15.73
C HIS A 323 -3.13 21.79 14.92
N ILE A 324 -3.41 21.62 13.63
CA ILE A 324 -3.98 22.66 12.79
C ILE A 324 -5.51 22.71 12.86
N GLY A 325 -6.15 21.85 13.69
CA GLY A 325 -7.60 21.85 13.91
C GLY A 325 -8.44 21.36 12.74
N VAL A 326 -7.86 20.59 11.82
CA VAL A 326 -8.55 20.05 10.64
C VAL A 326 -9.13 18.67 10.97
N LYS A 327 -10.43 18.49 10.74
CA LYS A 327 -11.09 17.19 10.91
C LYS A 327 -10.60 16.20 9.88
N TYR A 328 -10.38 14.97 10.31
CA TYR A 328 -9.95 13.88 9.42
C TYR A 328 -10.52 12.54 9.85
N VAL A 329 -10.51 11.59 8.93
CA VAL A 329 -10.62 10.17 9.19
C VAL A 329 -9.40 9.46 8.61
N GLY A 330 -9.06 8.29 9.10
CA GLY A 330 -7.89 7.60 8.57
C GLY A 330 -7.81 6.13 8.94
N PHE A 331 -7.15 5.35 8.08
CA PHE A 331 -6.73 4.01 8.41
C PHE A 331 -5.33 4.06 9.01
N THR A 332 -5.25 3.98 10.31
CA THR A 332 -3.98 3.81 11.04
C THR A 332 -3.58 2.33 11.08
N GLY A 333 -2.38 2.05 11.57
CA GLY A 333 -1.93 0.67 11.78
C GLY A 333 -2.80 -0.16 12.73
N GLN A 334 -3.60 0.52 13.57
CA GLN A 334 -4.50 -0.10 14.56
C GLN A 334 -5.95 -0.27 14.05
N THR A 335 -6.29 0.23 12.86
CA THR A 335 -7.67 0.17 12.33
C THR A 335 -8.05 -1.26 11.94
N ASN A 336 -9.01 -1.84 12.63
CA ASN A 336 -9.56 -3.16 12.30
C ASN A 336 -10.18 -3.19 10.90
N VAL A 337 -10.11 -4.36 10.26
CA VAL A 337 -10.66 -4.52 8.90
C VAL A 337 -12.17 -4.26 8.86
N GLY A 338 -12.90 -4.62 9.93
CA GLY A 338 -14.35 -4.37 10.05
C GLY A 338 -14.72 -2.89 10.09
N ASP A 339 -13.87 -2.05 10.68
CA ASP A 339 -14.15 -0.62 10.88
C ASP A 339 -13.88 0.22 9.64
N ARG A 340 -13.15 -0.33 8.66
CA ARG A 340 -12.75 0.40 7.44
C ARG A 340 -13.94 0.90 6.63
N GLN A 341 -14.98 0.08 6.49
CA GLN A 341 -16.18 0.50 5.76
C GLN A 341 -16.92 1.61 6.49
N VAL A 342 -16.98 1.54 7.82
CA VAL A 342 -17.60 2.59 8.65
C VAL A 342 -16.88 3.94 8.43
N LEU A 343 -15.55 3.95 8.39
CA LEU A 343 -14.77 5.16 8.14
C LEU A 343 -14.96 5.71 6.70
N VAL A 344 -15.07 4.82 5.71
CA VAL A 344 -15.41 5.21 4.32
C VAL A 344 -16.80 5.83 4.25
N ASP A 345 -17.77 5.23 4.91
CA ASP A 345 -19.15 5.74 4.95
C ASP A 345 -19.21 7.06 5.71
N GLN A 346 -18.51 7.20 6.83
CA GLN A 346 -18.36 8.44 7.56
C GLN A 346 -17.76 9.55 6.68
N PHE A 347 -16.63 9.26 6.01
CA PHE A 347 -16.04 10.23 5.08
C PHE A 347 -17.00 10.57 3.94
N THR A 348 -17.73 9.63 3.38
CA THR A 348 -18.63 9.88 2.25
C THR A 348 -19.82 10.75 2.65
N ASN A 349 -20.40 10.51 3.83
CA ASN A 349 -21.66 11.12 4.26
C ASN A 349 -21.48 12.42 5.05
N ASP A 350 -20.32 12.65 5.67
CA ASP A 350 -20.04 13.87 6.43
C ASP A 350 -19.11 14.83 5.65
N PRO A 351 -19.67 15.89 5.01
CA PRO A 351 -18.87 16.86 4.26
C PRO A 351 -17.99 17.74 5.16
N SER A 352 -18.19 17.74 6.47
CA SER A 352 -17.35 18.51 7.42
C SER A 352 -15.95 17.90 7.61
N ILE A 353 -15.69 16.71 7.07
CA ILE A 353 -14.42 16.02 7.12
C ILE A 353 -13.67 16.21 5.80
N PRO A 354 -12.71 17.15 5.69
CA PRO A 354 -12.03 17.42 4.43
C PRO A 354 -10.93 16.41 4.08
N VAL A 355 -10.37 15.69 5.06
CA VAL A 355 -9.17 14.87 4.87
C VAL A 355 -9.44 13.41 5.21
N PHE A 356 -8.96 12.50 4.34
CA PHE A 356 -8.88 11.07 4.62
C PHE A 356 -7.44 10.58 4.48
N LEU A 357 -6.87 10.05 5.57
CA LEU A 357 -5.53 9.47 5.62
C LEU A 357 -5.57 7.97 5.28
N LEU A 358 -4.71 7.53 4.37
CA LEU A 358 -4.71 6.15 3.88
C LEU A 358 -3.28 5.63 3.67
N SER A 359 -3.02 4.39 4.04
CA SER A 359 -1.82 3.74 3.52
C SER A 359 -2.00 3.38 2.05
N THR A 360 -0.95 3.49 1.24
CA THR A 360 -0.97 3.12 -0.19
C THR A 360 -1.43 1.67 -0.38
N ARG A 361 -1.07 0.77 0.54
CA ARG A 361 -1.56 -0.62 0.56
C ARG A 361 -3.07 -0.71 0.80
N ALA A 362 -3.62 0.12 1.67
CA ALA A 362 -5.06 0.19 1.91
C ALA A 362 -5.81 0.73 0.69
N GLY A 363 -5.19 1.63 -0.08
CA GLY A 363 -5.69 2.05 -1.40
C GLY A 363 -5.91 0.88 -2.37
N GLY A 364 -5.18 -0.23 -2.23
CA GLY A 364 -5.39 -1.48 -2.97
C GLY A 364 -6.70 -2.23 -2.65
N LEU A 365 -7.40 -1.91 -1.57
CA LEU A 365 -8.56 -2.68 -1.08
C LEU A 365 -9.88 -2.47 -1.84
N GLY A 366 -9.88 -1.81 -2.99
CA GLY A 366 -11.09 -1.68 -3.82
C GLY A 366 -12.12 -0.65 -3.33
N ILE A 367 -11.83 0.11 -2.27
CA ILE A 367 -12.71 1.14 -1.72
C ILE A 367 -13.01 2.24 -2.74
N ASN A 368 -14.23 2.79 -2.68
CA ASN A 368 -14.66 3.88 -3.55
C ASN A 368 -14.64 5.21 -2.75
N LEU A 369 -13.83 6.17 -3.20
CA LEU A 369 -13.60 7.44 -2.51
C LEU A 369 -13.85 8.66 -3.44
N VAL A 370 -14.88 8.59 -4.27
CA VAL A 370 -15.28 9.67 -5.20
C VAL A 370 -15.77 10.93 -4.47
N ALA A 371 -16.00 10.87 -3.16
CA ALA A 371 -16.31 12.02 -2.35
C ALA A 371 -15.14 13.04 -2.26
N ALA A 372 -13.92 12.61 -2.53
CA ALA A 372 -12.75 13.48 -2.65
C ALA A 372 -12.46 13.78 -4.13
N ASN A 373 -11.87 14.96 -4.36
CA ASN A 373 -11.39 15.38 -5.69
C ASN A 373 -9.91 15.81 -5.66
N TRP A 374 -9.24 15.70 -4.51
CA TRP A 374 -7.81 15.88 -4.36
C TRP A 374 -7.17 14.60 -3.86
N VAL A 375 -6.00 14.28 -4.42
CA VAL A 375 -5.17 13.15 -3.99
C VAL A 375 -3.77 13.65 -3.75
N VAL A 376 -3.27 13.51 -2.53
CA VAL A 376 -1.89 13.84 -2.18
C VAL A 376 -1.12 12.56 -1.93
N LEU A 377 -0.06 12.34 -2.69
CA LEU A 377 0.92 11.29 -2.46
C LEU A 377 2.05 11.91 -1.63
N PHE A 378 2.04 11.63 -0.32
CA PHE A 378 3.03 12.17 0.62
C PHE A 378 4.43 11.61 0.36
N ASP A 379 4.49 10.35 -0.02
CA ASP A 379 5.67 9.65 -0.53
C ASP A 379 5.29 8.78 -1.72
N GLN A 380 6.25 8.50 -2.62
CA GLN A 380 6.02 7.73 -3.84
C GLN A 380 6.45 6.29 -3.68
N ASP A 381 5.80 5.38 -4.43
CA ASP A 381 6.20 3.98 -4.52
C ASP A 381 7.26 3.80 -5.63
N PHE A 382 8.21 2.86 -5.43
CA PHE A 382 9.10 2.41 -6.50
C PHE A 382 8.32 1.80 -7.69
N ASN A 383 7.13 1.26 -7.43
CA ASN A 383 6.22 0.80 -8.46
C ASN A 383 5.14 1.87 -8.72
N PRO A 384 5.21 2.64 -9.81
CA PRO A 384 4.26 3.73 -10.11
C PRO A 384 2.82 3.23 -10.26
N GLN A 385 2.62 1.92 -10.48
CA GLN A 385 1.28 1.36 -10.56
C GLN A 385 0.54 1.39 -9.22
N ASN A 386 1.25 1.32 -8.10
CA ASN A 386 0.64 1.42 -6.77
C ASN A 386 0.10 2.84 -6.54
N ASP A 387 0.86 3.87 -6.92
CA ASP A 387 0.43 5.26 -6.83
C ASP A 387 -0.74 5.55 -7.76
N LYS A 388 -0.70 4.99 -8.98
CA LYS A 388 -1.81 5.08 -9.92
C LYS A 388 -3.06 4.40 -9.37
N GLN A 389 -2.92 3.22 -8.77
CA GLN A 389 -4.05 2.51 -8.17
C GLN A 389 -4.65 3.30 -7.00
N ALA A 390 -3.83 3.94 -6.16
CA ALA A 390 -4.28 4.84 -5.10
C ALA A 390 -5.07 6.04 -5.68
N THR A 391 -4.55 6.68 -6.71
CA THR A 391 -5.21 7.79 -7.40
C THR A 391 -6.54 7.36 -8.04
N ASP A 392 -6.61 6.16 -8.58
CA ASP A 392 -7.80 5.62 -9.24
C ASP A 392 -8.95 5.30 -8.25
N ARG A 393 -8.75 5.43 -6.94
CA ARG A 393 -9.83 5.37 -5.93
C ARG A 393 -10.71 6.62 -5.95
N CYS A 394 -10.14 7.76 -6.30
CA CYS A 394 -10.81 9.04 -6.44
C CYS A 394 -11.21 9.31 -7.91
N TYR A 395 -10.31 9.05 -8.87
CA TYR A 395 -10.54 9.22 -10.30
C TYR A 395 -11.26 8.01 -10.92
N ARG A 396 -12.56 7.94 -10.69
CA ARG A 396 -13.40 6.77 -11.02
C ARG A 396 -14.78 7.21 -11.56
N ILE A 397 -15.53 6.26 -12.12
CA ILE A 397 -16.94 6.45 -12.48
C ILE A 397 -17.70 6.93 -11.24
N GLY A 398 -18.45 8.01 -11.40
CA GLY A 398 -19.17 8.68 -10.30
C GLY A 398 -18.46 9.94 -9.80
N GLN A 399 -17.22 10.22 -10.22
CA GLN A 399 -16.57 11.49 -9.93
C GLN A 399 -17.18 12.63 -10.76
N THR A 400 -17.62 13.68 -10.10
CA THR A 400 -18.29 14.84 -10.71
C THR A 400 -17.41 16.09 -10.75
N LYS A 401 -16.32 16.13 -9.95
CA LYS A 401 -15.41 17.26 -9.86
C LYS A 401 -14.09 16.94 -10.60
N PRO A 402 -13.39 17.95 -11.17
CA PRO A 402 -12.02 17.76 -11.65
C PRO A 402 -11.11 17.23 -10.54
N VAL A 403 -10.26 16.27 -10.87
CA VAL A 403 -9.37 15.62 -9.89
C VAL A 403 -7.97 16.20 -9.99
N THR A 404 -7.45 16.65 -8.86
CA THR A 404 -6.07 17.13 -8.72
C THR A 404 -5.23 16.10 -7.96
N VAL A 405 -4.14 15.66 -8.58
CA VAL A 405 -3.15 14.76 -7.95
C VAL A 405 -1.88 15.52 -7.66
N VAL A 406 -1.46 15.51 -6.42
CA VAL A 406 -0.24 16.20 -5.95
C VAL A 406 0.76 15.18 -5.44
N ARG A 407 2.02 15.26 -5.92
CA ARG A 407 3.14 14.48 -5.38
C ARG A 407 4.06 15.41 -4.61
N LEU A 408 4.30 15.09 -3.33
CA LEU A 408 5.28 15.80 -2.51
C LEU A 408 6.66 15.15 -2.69
N ILE A 409 7.65 15.95 -3.04
CA ILE A 409 8.99 15.48 -3.39
C ILE A 409 10.00 16.31 -2.61
N SER A 410 10.75 15.69 -1.71
CA SER A 410 11.84 16.38 -1.00
C SER A 410 13.00 16.63 -1.95
N ARG A 411 13.36 17.91 -2.11
CA ARG A 411 14.39 18.35 -3.06
C ARG A 411 15.77 17.78 -2.70
N GLY A 412 16.50 17.30 -3.70
CA GLY A 412 17.85 16.76 -3.55
C GLY A 412 17.90 15.44 -2.77
N THR A 413 16.83 14.66 -2.81
CA THR A 413 16.72 13.38 -2.10
C THR A 413 16.35 12.23 -3.03
N ILE A 414 16.34 11.03 -2.48
CA ILE A 414 15.89 9.80 -3.17
C ILE A 414 14.48 9.91 -3.77
N ASP A 415 13.64 10.84 -3.32
CA ASP A 415 12.32 11.05 -3.88
C ASP A 415 12.38 11.47 -5.36
N GLU A 416 13.40 12.30 -5.72
CA GLU A 416 13.62 12.70 -7.12
C GLU A 416 14.06 11.51 -7.98
N ASP A 417 14.90 10.63 -7.42
CA ASP A 417 15.36 9.42 -8.12
C ASP A 417 14.18 8.44 -8.34
N ILE A 418 13.33 8.26 -7.34
CA ILE A 418 12.13 7.42 -7.44
C ILE A 418 11.19 7.99 -8.51
N LEU A 419 10.97 9.30 -8.53
CA LEU A 419 10.14 9.95 -9.53
C LEU A 419 10.72 9.79 -10.95
N ALA A 420 12.04 9.88 -11.11
CA ALA A 420 12.70 9.71 -12.41
C ALA A 420 12.64 8.26 -12.93
N MET A 421 12.50 7.27 -12.05
CA MET A 421 12.34 5.86 -12.41
C MET A 421 10.91 5.48 -12.75
N ALA A 422 9.90 6.26 -12.34
CA ALA A 422 8.47 6.01 -12.50
C ALA A 422 7.94 6.46 -13.86
#